data_86e7c00a0e1645a1da37f379e39d5755
#
_entry.id   86e7c00a0e1645a1da37f379e39d5755
#
_cell.length_a   1.000
_cell.length_b   1.000
_cell.length_c   1.000
_cell.angle_alpha   90.00
_cell.angle_beta   90.00
_cell.angle_gamma   90.00
#
_symmetry.space_group_name_H-M   'P 1'
#
loop_
_entity.id
_entity.type
_entity.pdbx_description
1 polymer ?
#
loop_
_entity_poly.entity_id
_entity_poly.type
_entity_poly.pdbx_seq_one_letter_code
_entity_poly.pdbx_strand_id
1 'polypeptide(L)'
;MGEQIELVALYWTVSGPVEVHVGREWSLFDWADRCAAAREVGFTGLGIWHADLEHVLETRTLHEMKGIFDDNGLRHLELECLLDWFLDPDDELRRASDQTRALLFEAAGVLEAHHVKVANIFGRPASLSQLTERFGELCADAAQHTDAKIVYEPMPPDVNVHSIDAALEVVVGAGAANGGIAIDTWHMSKLGIPPDELRRIPIEHLSWIELSDGQVENMDDPVDEVINHRRLPGEGEFDIRGYVDACRDHGYPGPWGVEVLSEELRNNPIDVIFRRAYETTIGQFEHERSSA
;
A
#
# COMPACT_ATOMS: atom_id res chain seq x y z
N MET A 1 5.11 -4.66 28.75
CA MET A 1 3.94 -4.14 28.02
C MET A 1 4.06 -4.78 26.66
N GLY A 2 3.00 -5.50 26.19
CA GLY A 2 3.02 -6.06 24.85
C GLY A 2 3.14 -4.92 23.84
N GLU A 3 3.82 -5.18 22.72
CA GLU A 3 3.92 -4.29 21.58
C GLU A 3 2.49 -4.01 21.07
N GLN A 4 2.11 -2.73 21.02
CA GLN A 4 0.80 -2.37 20.49
C GLN A 4 0.87 -2.45 18.96
N ILE A 5 0.09 -3.36 18.36
CA ILE A 5 0.02 -3.50 16.91
C ILE A 5 -0.76 -2.31 16.33
N GLU A 6 -0.16 -1.62 15.38
CA GLU A 6 -0.75 -0.50 14.66
C GLU A 6 -1.19 -0.95 13.27
N LEU A 7 -2.51 -0.97 13.03
CA LEU A 7 -3.09 -1.32 11.73
C LEU A 7 -3.53 -0.06 10.98
N VAL A 8 -3.34 -0.07 9.67
CA VAL A 8 -3.74 1.00 8.74
C VAL A 8 -4.72 0.43 7.71
N ALA A 9 -5.89 1.04 7.58
CA ALA A 9 -6.90 0.62 6.60
C ALA A 9 -6.59 1.26 5.25
N LEU A 10 -6.12 0.47 4.29
CA LEU A 10 -5.71 0.96 2.97
C LEU A 10 -6.93 1.20 2.06
N TYR A 11 -6.73 2.03 1.06
CA TYR A 11 -7.82 2.56 0.23
C TYR A 11 -8.73 1.46 -0.33
N TRP A 12 -8.18 0.48 -1.01
CA TRP A 12 -8.96 -0.55 -1.69
C TRP A 12 -9.77 -1.46 -0.76
N THR A 13 -9.36 -1.56 0.51
CA THR A 13 -10.14 -2.27 1.54
C THR A 13 -11.38 -1.50 1.96
N VAL A 14 -11.26 -0.17 2.10
CA VAL A 14 -12.28 0.64 2.79
C VAL A 14 -12.95 1.69 1.91
N SER A 15 -12.66 1.70 0.62
CA SER A 15 -13.23 2.65 -0.35
C SER A 15 -14.73 2.48 -0.60
N GLY A 16 -15.31 1.34 -0.23
CA GLY A 16 -16.68 1.00 -0.60
C GLY A 16 -16.83 0.61 -2.07
N PRO A 17 -18.02 0.77 -2.67
CA PRO A 17 -18.31 0.27 -4.02
C PRO A 17 -17.69 1.16 -5.11
N VAL A 18 -16.38 1.02 -5.31
CA VAL A 18 -15.61 1.66 -6.39
C VAL A 18 -15.49 0.75 -7.61
N GLU A 19 -15.20 1.32 -8.78
CA GLU A 19 -15.07 0.61 -10.06
C GLU A 19 -13.60 0.58 -10.46
N VAL A 20 -12.87 -0.40 -9.92
CA VAL A 20 -11.40 -0.51 -10.06
C VAL A 20 -10.96 -0.55 -11.52
N HIS A 21 -10.16 0.42 -11.96
CA HIS A 21 -9.59 0.58 -13.30
C HIS A 21 -10.57 0.70 -14.48
N VAL A 22 -11.89 0.79 -14.23
CA VAL A 22 -12.88 0.83 -15.33
C VAL A 22 -13.86 2.00 -15.24
N GLY A 23 -13.78 2.83 -14.21
CA GLY A 23 -14.72 3.93 -14.07
C GLY A 23 -14.44 4.80 -12.86
N ARG A 24 -15.38 4.84 -11.95
CA ARG A 24 -15.27 5.68 -10.74
C ARG A 24 -14.36 5.04 -9.71
N GLU A 25 -13.17 5.59 -9.56
CA GLU A 25 -12.17 5.14 -8.57
C GLU A 25 -12.15 5.97 -7.28
N TRP A 26 -13.13 6.83 -7.04
CA TRP A 26 -13.28 7.56 -5.79
C TRP A 26 -14.42 7.02 -4.94
N SER A 27 -14.21 7.08 -3.62
CA SER A 27 -15.13 6.57 -2.62
C SER A 27 -16.44 7.37 -2.58
N LEU A 28 -17.55 6.67 -2.30
CA LEU A 28 -18.81 7.31 -1.92
C LEU A 28 -18.88 7.62 -0.41
N PHE A 29 -17.96 7.11 0.37
CA PHE A 29 -17.85 7.44 1.79
C PHE A 29 -17.07 8.74 1.96
N ASP A 30 -17.63 9.72 2.65
CA ASP A 30 -16.94 10.97 2.95
C ASP A 30 -15.64 10.73 3.71
N TRP A 31 -14.65 11.60 3.49
CA TRP A 31 -13.35 11.50 4.18
C TRP A 31 -13.49 11.47 5.70
N ALA A 32 -14.38 12.31 6.26
CA ALA A 32 -14.60 12.35 7.70
C ALA A 32 -15.24 11.07 8.24
N ASP A 33 -16.16 10.47 7.47
CA ASP A 33 -16.80 9.21 7.85
C ASP A 33 -15.79 8.06 7.86
N ARG A 34 -14.86 8.02 6.89
CA ARG A 34 -13.77 7.03 6.85
C ARG A 34 -12.82 7.18 8.03
N CYS A 35 -12.43 8.42 8.36
CA CYS A 35 -11.59 8.69 9.54
C CYS A 35 -12.28 8.27 10.85
N ALA A 36 -13.56 8.59 10.99
CA ALA A 36 -14.34 8.21 12.17
C ALA A 36 -14.51 6.69 12.30
N ALA A 37 -14.81 5.99 11.20
CA ALA A 37 -14.95 4.54 11.18
C ALA A 37 -13.62 3.83 11.50
N ALA A 38 -12.49 4.32 10.98
CA ALA A 38 -11.16 3.81 11.31
C ALA A 38 -10.87 3.90 12.82
N ARG A 39 -11.07 5.08 13.40
CA ARG A 39 -10.90 5.31 14.84
C ARG A 39 -11.79 4.40 15.67
N GLU A 40 -13.07 4.25 15.30
CA GLU A 40 -14.06 3.50 16.09
C GLU A 40 -13.63 2.04 16.30
N VAL A 41 -13.04 1.41 15.28
CA VAL A 41 -12.64 -0.01 15.37
C VAL A 41 -11.18 -0.20 15.83
N GLY A 42 -10.35 0.85 15.83
CA GLY A 42 -8.98 0.81 16.35
C GLY A 42 -7.88 0.89 15.31
N PHE A 43 -8.17 1.18 14.02
CA PHE A 43 -7.12 1.53 13.06
C PHE A 43 -6.41 2.81 13.47
N THR A 44 -5.13 2.88 13.17
CA THR A 44 -4.26 4.02 13.49
C THR A 44 -3.92 4.89 12.29
N GLY A 45 -4.45 4.53 11.12
CA GLY A 45 -4.22 5.26 9.88
C GLY A 45 -5.12 4.80 8.73
N LEU A 46 -4.98 5.50 7.61
CA LEU A 46 -5.71 5.25 6.36
C LEU A 46 -4.78 5.31 5.15
N GLY A 47 -5.17 4.64 4.06
CA GLY A 47 -4.67 4.88 2.72
C GLY A 47 -5.64 5.72 1.89
N ILE A 48 -5.13 6.45 0.91
CA ILE A 48 -5.94 7.16 -0.07
C ILE A 48 -5.35 7.02 -1.48
N TRP A 49 -6.18 6.65 -2.44
CA TRP A 49 -5.85 6.55 -3.86
C TRP A 49 -5.83 7.96 -4.50
N HIS A 50 -4.94 8.22 -5.45
CA HIS A 50 -4.77 9.56 -6.04
C HIS A 50 -6.06 10.13 -6.65
N ALA A 51 -6.87 9.31 -7.34
CA ALA A 51 -8.12 9.78 -7.92
C ALA A 51 -9.18 10.10 -6.84
N ASP A 52 -9.16 9.41 -5.70
CA ASP A 52 -10.00 9.72 -4.55
C ASP A 52 -9.52 11.02 -3.86
N LEU A 53 -8.22 11.22 -3.76
CA LEU A 53 -7.64 12.46 -3.26
C LEU A 53 -8.08 13.66 -4.12
N GLU A 54 -7.99 13.55 -5.45
CA GLU A 54 -8.47 14.57 -6.38
C GLU A 54 -9.95 14.89 -6.13
N HIS A 55 -10.79 13.86 -6.00
CA HIS A 55 -12.22 14.02 -5.74
C HIS A 55 -12.51 14.69 -4.39
N VAL A 56 -11.82 14.29 -3.31
CA VAL A 56 -11.97 14.91 -1.99
C VAL A 56 -11.59 16.39 -2.05
N LEU A 57 -10.55 16.73 -2.82
CA LEU A 57 -10.08 18.11 -2.99
C LEU A 57 -11.05 19.01 -3.80
N GLU A 58 -12.07 18.47 -4.48
CA GLU A 58 -13.14 19.27 -5.07
C GLU A 58 -13.97 20.03 -4.00
N THR A 59 -13.99 19.52 -2.77
CA THR A 59 -14.83 20.03 -1.69
C THR A 59 -14.08 20.37 -0.40
N ARG A 60 -12.83 19.95 -0.25
CA ARG A 60 -11.99 20.15 0.93
C ARG A 60 -10.59 20.61 0.52
N THR A 61 -9.88 21.22 1.44
CA THR A 61 -8.45 21.50 1.32
C THR A 61 -7.65 20.40 1.99
N LEU A 62 -6.36 20.26 1.65
CA LEU A 62 -5.43 19.34 2.34
C LEU A 62 -5.36 19.63 3.84
N HIS A 63 -5.39 20.90 4.26
CA HIS A 63 -5.38 21.26 5.68
C HIS A 63 -6.66 20.83 6.42
N GLU A 64 -7.83 20.92 5.77
CA GLU A 64 -9.07 20.40 6.34
C GLU A 64 -9.04 18.87 6.45
N MET A 65 -8.50 18.19 5.43
CA MET A 65 -8.30 16.75 5.49
C MET A 65 -7.38 16.36 6.64
N LYS A 66 -6.25 17.06 6.81
CA LYS A 66 -5.30 16.85 7.92
C LYS A 66 -5.97 17.07 9.28
N GLY A 67 -6.73 18.17 9.44
CA GLY A 67 -7.46 18.44 10.67
C GLY A 67 -8.43 17.32 11.04
N ILE A 68 -9.21 16.81 10.06
CA ILE A 68 -10.13 15.70 10.28
C ILE A 68 -9.38 14.42 10.69
N PHE A 69 -8.26 14.13 10.02
CA PHE A 69 -7.43 12.97 10.30
C PHE A 69 -6.87 13.01 11.73
N ASP A 70 -6.30 14.15 12.13
CA ASP A 70 -5.72 14.38 13.47
C ASP A 70 -6.78 14.37 14.58
N ASP A 71 -7.94 14.97 14.34
CA ASP A 71 -9.06 15.00 15.30
C ASP A 71 -9.60 13.59 15.58
N ASN A 72 -9.42 12.66 14.65
CA ASN A 72 -9.71 11.25 14.85
C ASN A 72 -8.54 10.45 15.49
N GLY A 73 -7.41 11.10 15.77
CA GLY A 73 -6.24 10.45 16.40
C GLY A 73 -5.50 9.49 15.49
N LEU A 74 -5.70 9.60 14.18
CA LEU A 74 -4.98 8.83 13.17
C LEU A 74 -3.56 9.39 13.00
N ARG A 75 -2.60 8.54 12.63
CA ARG A 75 -1.18 8.90 12.60
C ARG A 75 -0.45 8.47 11.32
N HIS A 76 -0.93 7.44 10.65
CA HIS A 76 -0.26 6.87 9.49
C HIS A 76 -1.13 7.04 8.25
N LEU A 77 -0.65 7.82 7.31
CA LEU A 77 -1.30 8.02 6.02
C LEU A 77 -0.42 7.43 4.91
N GLU A 78 -1.02 6.56 4.11
CA GLU A 78 -0.47 6.12 2.83
C GLU A 78 -1.08 6.92 1.70
N LEU A 79 -0.26 7.35 0.75
CA LEU A 79 -0.70 7.91 -0.52
C LEU A 79 -0.37 6.95 -1.66
N GLU A 80 -1.36 6.57 -2.43
CA GLU A 80 -1.23 5.62 -3.53
C GLU A 80 -2.00 6.03 -4.78
N CYS A 81 -1.59 5.67 -5.93
CA CYS A 81 -0.31 5.08 -6.30
C CYS A 81 0.27 5.89 -7.45
N LEU A 82 1.57 6.14 -7.45
CA LEU A 82 2.21 6.79 -8.58
C LEU A 82 2.61 5.72 -9.62
N LEU A 83 1.98 5.78 -10.78
CA LEU A 83 2.17 4.86 -11.90
C LEU A 83 2.98 5.54 -13.03
N ASP A 84 3.56 4.75 -13.93
CA ASP A 84 4.26 5.25 -15.14
C ASP A 84 5.41 6.26 -14.88
N TRP A 85 5.87 6.36 -13.63
CA TRP A 85 6.88 7.31 -13.15
C TRP A 85 8.28 7.09 -13.79
N PHE A 86 8.55 5.90 -14.30
CA PHE A 86 9.84 5.48 -14.87
C PHE A 86 9.93 5.64 -16.39
N LEU A 87 8.83 5.97 -17.07
CA LEU A 87 8.81 6.17 -18.52
C LEU A 87 9.65 7.38 -18.94
N ASP A 88 9.94 7.47 -20.23
CA ASP A 88 10.69 8.59 -20.77
C ASP A 88 9.93 9.91 -20.59
N PRO A 89 10.61 11.04 -20.30
CA PRO A 89 9.97 12.33 -20.06
C PRO A 89 9.07 12.82 -21.20
N ASP A 90 9.36 12.40 -22.44
CA ASP A 90 8.58 12.77 -23.62
C ASP A 90 7.33 11.89 -23.81
N ASP A 91 7.15 10.83 -23.01
CA ASP A 91 5.96 9.98 -23.05
C ASP A 91 4.74 10.71 -22.48
N GLU A 92 3.58 10.54 -23.11
CA GLU A 92 2.34 11.17 -22.67
C GLU A 92 1.88 10.64 -21.30
N LEU A 93 2.05 9.34 -21.06
CA LEU A 93 1.72 8.71 -19.77
C LEU A 93 2.65 9.22 -18.66
N ARG A 94 3.94 9.44 -18.97
CA ARG A 94 4.87 10.03 -18.01
C ARG A 94 4.47 11.47 -17.66
N ARG A 95 4.02 12.27 -18.62
CA ARG A 95 3.53 13.63 -18.33
C ARG A 95 2.28 13.63 -17.47
N ALA A 96 1.38 12.67 -17.68
CA ALA A 96 0.23 12.47 -16.78
C ALA A 96 0.68 12.05 -15.38
N SER A 97 1.61 11.10 -15.28
CA SER A 97 2.22 10.67 -14.02
C SER A 97 2.89 11.82 -13.27
N ASP A 98 3.57 12.73 -13.99
CA ASP A 98 4.21 13.90 -13.37
C ASP A 98 3.21 14.89 -12.75
N GLN A 99 1.96 14.96 -13.27
CA GLN A 99 0.87 15.73 -12.65
C GLN A 99 0.38 15.06 -11.35
N THR A 100 0.15 13.75 -11.39
CA THR A 100 -0.20 12.97 -10.20
C THR A 100 0.91 13.05 -9.15
N ARG A 101 2.20 12.97 -9.56
CA ARG A 101 3.36 13.12 -8.67
C ARG A 101 3.34 14.45 -7.93
N ALA A 102 3.10 15.55 -8.64
CA ALA A 102 3.06 16.87 -8.03
C ALA A 102 1.97 16.96 -6.94
N LEU A 103 0.79 16.42 -7.23
CA LEU A 103 -0.31 16.35 -6.25
C LEU A 103 0.05 15.48 -5.05
N LEU A 104 0.58 14.27 -5.28
CA LEU A 104 0.92 13.35 -4.20
C LEU A 104 2.02 13.91 -3.30
N PHE A 105 3.03 14.60 -3.86
CA PHE A 105 4.11 15.18 -3.06
C PHE A 105 3.65 16.40 -2.25
N GLU A 106 2.79 17.26 -2.82
CA GLU A 106 2.13 18.33 -2.07
C GLU A 106 1.28 17.77 -0.93
N ALA A 107 0.46 16.78 -1.23
CA ALA A 107 -0.38 16.11 -0.24
C ALA A 107 0.47 15.42 0.84
N ALA A 108 1.55 14.74 0.46
CA ALA A 108 2.45 14.08 1.41
C ALA A 108 3.07 15.07 2.40
N GLY A 109 3.44 16.27 1.94
CA GLY A 109 3.99 17.30 2.81
C GLY A 109 2.95 17.88 3.77
N VAL A 110 1.74 18.19 3.30
CA VAL A 110 0.70 18.81 4.12
C VAL A 110 0.05 17.81 5.08
N LEU A 111 -0.20 16.59 4.61
CA LEU A 111 -0.86 15.54 5.38
C LEU A 111 0.12 14.77 6.30
N GLU A 112 1.43 15.03 6.17
CA GLU A 112 2.49 14.32 6.88
C GLU A 112 2.42 12.80 6.61
N ALA A 113 2.32 12.43 5.32
CA ALA A 113 2.15 11.06 4.93
C ALA A 113 3.35 10.20 5.34
N HIS A 114 3.10 8.95 5.71
CA HIS A 114 4.13 7.98 6.01
C HIS A 114 4.96 7.67 4.75
N HIS A 115 4.28 7.47 3.62
CA HIS A 115 4.92 7.21 2.34
C HIS A 115 4.00 7.52 1.15
N VAL A 116 4.64 7.58 -0.03
CA VAL A 116 3.98 7.52 -1.34
C VAL A 116 4.37 6.20 -2.00
N LYS A 117 3.38 5.39 -2.34
CA LYS A 117 3.56 4.11 -3.00
C LYS A 117 3.73 4.29 -4.51
N VAL A 118 4.68 3.56 -5.11
CA VAL A 118 4.91 3.51 -6.55
C VAL A 118 4.91 2.07 -7.04
N ALA A 119 4.33 1.83 -8.22
CA ALA A 119 4.17 0.49 -8.77
C ALA A 119 4.17 0.49 -10.31
N ASN A 120 4.24 -0.71 -10.89
CA ASN A 120 4.07 -0.96 -12.32
C ASN A 120 2.94 -1.96 -12.56
N ILE A 121 1.71 -1.55 -12.30
CA ILE A 121 0.51 -2.41 -12.41
C ILE A 121 0.16 -2.80 -13.85
N PHE A 122 0.67 -2.05 -14.85
CA PHE A 122 0.39 -2.29 -16.26
C PHE A 122 1.45 -3.14 -16.96
N GLY A 123 2.45 -3.66 -16.24
CA GLY A 123 3.49 -4.52 -16.80
C GLY A 123 4.33 -3.86 -17.88
N ARG A 124 4.56 -2.56 -17.82
CA ARG A 124 5.35 -1.84 -18.83
C ARG A 124 6.82 -2.22 -18.71
N PRO A 125 7.49 -2.59 -19.83
CA PRO A 125 8.88 -3.00 -19.78
C PRO A 125 9.82 -1.82 -19.56
N ALA A 126 10.81 -2.04 -18.70
CA ALA A 126 11.96 -1.17 -18.49
C ALA A 126 13.17 -2.01 -18.05
N SER A 127 14.39 -1.51 -18.21
CA SER A 127 15.55 -2.15 -17.61
C SER A 127 15.64 -1.83 -16.11
N LEU A 128 16.19 -2.75 -15.31
CA LEU A 128 16.44 -2.48 -13.89
C LEU A 128 17.33 -1.23 -13.70
N SER A 129 18.31 -1.02 -14.56
CA SER A 129 19.14 0.18 -14.53
C SER A 129 18.33 1.47 -14.74
N GLN A 130 17.37 1.47 -15.68
CA GLN A 130 16.47 2.62 -15.89
C GLN A 130 15.59 2.84 -14.66
N LEU A 131 14.99 1.78 -14.11
CA LEU A 131 14.18 1.87 -12.89
C LEU A 131 14.99 2.40 -11.71
N THR A 132 16.22 1.92 -11.52
CA THR A 132 17.14 2.38 -10.46
C THR A 132 17.43 3.88 -10.58
N GLU A 133 17.78 4.35 -11.78
CA GLU A 133 18.04 5.77 -12.03
C GLU A 133 16.79 6.63 -11.77
N ARG A 134 15.65 6.24 -12.36
CA ARG A 134 14.38 6.96 -12.20
C ARG A 134 13.84 6.94 -10.76
N PHE A 135 14.05 5.85 -10.04
CA PHE A 135 13.67 5.77 -8.62
C PHE A 135 14.53 6.74 -7.77
N GLY A 136 15.83 6.82 -8.04
CA GLY A 136 16.71 7.79 -7.38
C GLY A 136 16.31 9.24 -7.65
N GLU A 137 15.99 9.58 -8.92
CA GLU A 137 15.48 10.90 -9.30
C GLU A 137 14.15 11.22 -8.58
N LEU A 138 13.24 10.24 -8.50
CA LEU A 138 11.95 10.40 -7.84
C LEU A 138 12.11 10.64 -6.33
N CYS A 139 12.98 9.87 -5.67
CA CYS A 139 13.30 10.06 -4.26
C CYS A 139 13.93 11.45 -3.99
N ALA A 140 14.82 11.89 -4.87
CA ALA A 140 15.45 13.20 -4.74
C ALA A 140 14.46 14.37 -4.94
N ASP A 141 13.48 14.20 -5.84
CA ASP A 141 12.39 15.15 -6.04
C ASP A 141 11.46 15.19 -4.82
N ALA A 142 11.01 14.04 -4.34
CA ALA A 142 10.16 13.93 -3.15
C ALA A 142 10.77 14.63 -1.92
N ALA A 143 12.06 14.46 -1.69
CA ALA A 143 12.78 15.08 -0.57
C ALA A 143 12.77 16.61 -0.56
N GLN A 144 12.37 17.25 -1.66
CA GLN A 144 12.20 18.71 -1.74
C GLN A 144 10.81 19.17 -1.27
N HIS A 145 9.86 18.24 -1.13
CA HIS A 145 8.45 18.52 -0.85
C HIS A 145 7.96 17.91 0.44
N THR A 146 8.54 16.78 0.87
CA THR A 146 8.04 15.98 1.99
C THR A 146 9.15 15.13 2.63
N ASP A 147 8.93 14.74 3.88
CA ASP A 147 9.74 13.75 4.60
C ASP A 147 9.23 12.31 4.36
N ALA A 148 8.14 12.14 3.61
CA ALA A 148 7.57 10.83 3.30
C ALA A 148 8.56 9.96 2.53
N LYS A 149 8.54 8.64 2.78
CA LYS A 149 9.28 7.68 1.98
C LYS A 149 8.64 7.49 0.61
N ILE A 150 9.45 7.12 -0.37
CA ILE A 150 8.96 6.58 -1.65
C ILE A 150 9.15 5.07 -1.59
N VAL A 151 8.05 4.32 -1.67
CA VAL A 151 8.12 2.87 -1.54
C VAL A 151 7.70 2.18 -2.83
N TYR A 152 8.59 1.30 -3.31
CA TYR A 152 8.33 0.48 -4.50
C TYR A 152 7.65 -0.82 -4.10
N GLU A 153 6.54 -1.14 -4.75
CA GLU A 153 5.80 -2.37 -4.52
C GLU A 153 6.03 -3.38 -5.66
N PRO A 154 6.77 -4.48 -5.42
CA PRO A 154 6.88 -5.60 -6.34
C PRO A 154 5.56 -6.38 -6.43
N MET A 155 5.12 -6.71 -7.66
CA MET A 155 3.84 -7.37 -7.86
C MET A 155 3.81 -8.26 -9.10
N PRO A 156 2.89 -9.24 -9.18
CA PRO A 156 2.81 -10.18 -10.32
C PRO A 156 2.74 -9.55 -11.71
N PRO A 157 1.98 -8.44 -11.95
CA PRO A 157 1.95 -7.82 -13.26
C PRO A 157 3.22 -7.04 -13.64
N ASP A 158 4.09 -6.72 -12.68
CA ASP A 158 5.35 -6.03 -12.99
C ASP A 158 6.36 -6.98 -13.65
N VAL A 159 6.51 -6.84 -14.95
CA VAL A 159 7.43 -7.69 -15.75
C VAL A 159 8.91 -7.43 -15.44
N ASN A 160 9.24 -6.37 -14.70
CA ASN A 160 10.62 -5.97 -14.40
C ASN A 160 11.02 -6.37 -12.97
N VAL A 161 10.13 -6.15 -11.99
CA VAL A 161 10.41 -6.31 -10.55
C VAL A 161 9.41 -7.28 -9.92
N HIS A 162 9.68 -8.58 -10.08
CA HIS A 162 8.87 -9.68 -9.56
C HIS A 162 9.67 -10.63 -8.65
N SER A 163 10.73 -10.12 -8.03
CA SER A 163 11.54 -10.84 -7.06
C SER A 163 12.18 -9.86 -6.06
N ILE A 164 12.56 -10.38 -4.91
CA ILE A 164 13.30 -9.60 -3.89
C ILE A 164 14.61 -9.05 -4.46
N ASP A 165 15.36 -9.85 -5.26
CA ASP A 165 16.61 -9.39 -5.86
C ASP A 165 16.42 -8.20 -6.79
N ALA A 166 15.39 -8.23 -7.65
CA ALA A 166 15.09 -7.12 -8.54
C ALA A 166 14.64 -5.86 -7.76
N ALA A 167 13.83 -6.02 -6.71
CA ALA A 167 13.43 -4.92 -5.84
C ALA A 167 14.63 -4.27 -5.13
N LEU A 168 15.56 -5.09 -4.63
CA LEU A 168 16.79 -4.62 -4.01
C LEU A 168 17.70 -3.89 -5.01
N GLU A 169 17.82 -4.41 -6.25
CA GLU A 169 18.61 -3.75 -7.30
C GLU A 169 18.07 -2.34 -7.59
N VAL A 170 16.75 -2.17 -7.66
CA VAL A 170 16.14 -0.86 -7.90
C VAL A 170 16.26 0.04 -6.68
N VAL A 171 15.78 -0.38 -5.51
CA VAL A 171 15.62 0.50 -4.35
C VAL A 171 16.96 0.76 -3.66
N VAL A 172 17.72 -0.30 -3.37
CA VAL A 172 19.05 -0.15 -2.73
C VAL A 172 20.06 0.40 -3.72
N GLY A 173 19.99 -0.03 -4.98
CA GLY A 173 20.84 0.46 -6.06
C GLY A 173 20.72 1.95 -6.31
N ALA A 174 19.54 2.54 -6.09
CA ALA A 174 19.32 4.00 -6.19
C ALA A 174 20.04 4.80 -5.10
N GLY A 175 20.39 4.18 -3.97
CA GLY A 175 21.13 4.82 -2.88
C GLY A 175 20.39 5.97 -2.18
N ALA A 176 19.07 6.04 -2.32
CA ALA A 176 18.25 7.09 -1.75
C ALA A 176 17.81 6.73 -0.32
N ALA A 177 18.10 7.62 0.65
CA ALA A 177 17.78 7.38 2.07
C ALA A 177 16.27 7.33 2.37
N ASN A 178 15.45 7.98 1.54
CA ASN A 178 13.99 7.96 1.62
C ASN A 178 13.34 6.92 0.70
N GLY A 179 14.14 6.05 0.06
CA GLY A 179 13.64 4.94 -0.74
C GLY A 179 13.38 3.69 0.11
N GLY A 180 12.30 2.95 -0.20
CA GLY A 180 11.94 1.74 0.50
C GLY A 180 11.17 0.75 -0.37
N ILE A 181 10.93 -0.43 0.19
CA ILE A 181 10.16 -1.52 -0.43
C ILE A 181 8.87 -1.70 0.36
N ALA A 182 7.74 -1.74 -0.34
CA ALA A 182 6.47 -2.21 0.16
C ALA A 182 6.31 -3.70 -0.17
N ILE A 183 5.79 -4.48 0.76
CA ILE A 183 5.53 -5.91 0.60
C ILE A 183 4.04 -6.16 0.86
N ASP A 184 3.32 -6.54 -0.18
CA ASP A 184 1.96 -7.08 -0.05
C ASP A 184 2.02 -8.62 -0.02
N THR A 185 1.44 -9.20 1.02
CA THR A 185 1.44 -10.65 1.24
C THR A 185 0.69 -11.41 0.14
N TRP A 186 -0.32 -10.79 -0.49
CA TRP A 186 -0.99 -11.37 -1.66
C TRP A 186 -0.04 -11.46 -2.86
N HIS A 187 0.67 -10.39 -3.14
CA HIS A 187 1.65 -10.36 -4.25
C HIS A 187 2.79 -11.34 -4.02
N MET A 188 3.34 -11.38 -2.82
CA MET A 188 4.41 -12.34 -2.49
C MET A 188 3.95 -13.78 -2.63
N SER A 189 2.75 -14.10 -2.14
CA SER A 189 2.17 -15.44 -2.25
C SER A 189 1.96 -15.86 -3.70
N LYS A 190 1.43 -14.96 -4.54
CA LYS A 190 1.23 -15.21 -5.99
C LYS A 190 2.53 -15.29 -6.78
N LEU A 191 3.58 -14.63 -6.35
CA LEU A 191 4.94 -14.75 -6.92
C LEU A 191 5.69 -15.99 -6.39
N GLY A 192 5.12 -16.71 -5.42
CA GLY A 192 5.77 -17.87 -4.80
C GLY A 192 6.96 -17.51 -3.93
N ILE A 193 7.00 -16.30 -3.39
CA ILE A 193 8.05 -15.79 -2.51
C ILE A 193 7.64 -16.10 -1.06
N PRO A 194 8.32 -17.03 -0.37
CA PRO A 194 7.93 -17.41 0.98
C PRO A 194 8.33 -16.35 2.03
N PRO A 195 7.73 -16.36 3.23
CA PRO A 195 8.00 -15.40 4.30
C PRO A 195 9.47 -15.16 4.63
N ASP A 196 10.28 -16.23 4.67
CA ASP A 196 11.70 -16.15 5.03
C ASP A 196 12.55 -15.33 4.05
N GLU A 197 12.14 -15.21 2.78
CA GLU A 197 12.84 -14.39 1.78
C GLU A 197 12.80 -12.88 2.14
N LEU A 198 11.82 -12.43 2.94
CA LEU A 198 11.72 -11.03 3.35
C LEU A 198 12.90 -10.59 4.23
N ARG A 199 13.55 -11.53 4.93
CA ARG A 199 14.75 -11.27 5.74
C ARG A 199 15.96 -10.83 4.92
N ARG A 200 15.93 -10.99 3.58
CA ARG A 200 16.97 -10.52 2.67
C ARG A 200 16.89 -9.02 2.41
N ILE A 201 15.76 -8.39 2.68
CA ILE A 201 15.58 -6.95 2.55
C ILE A 201 16.25 -6.30 3.78
N PRO A 202 17.27 -5.43 3.62
CA PRO A 202 17.80 -4.69 4.76
C PRO A 202 16.68 -3.94 5.49
N ILE A 203 16.67 -4.01 6.82
CA ILE A 203 15.52 -3.53 7.61
C ILE A 203 15.23 -2.04 7.39
N GLU A 204 16.23 -1.24 7.08
CA GLU A 204 16.11 0.18 6.74
C GLU A 204 15.33 0.42 5.43
N HIS A 205 15.27 -0.59 4.53
CA HIS A 205 14.54 -0.55 3.27
C HIS A 205 13.22 -1.31 3.30
N LEU A 206 12.96 -2.15 4.32
CA LEU A 206 11.64 -2.76 4.53
C LEU A 206 10.71 -1.71 5.15
N SER A 207 10.03 -0.96 4.31
CA SER A 207 9.36 0.28 4.73
C SER A 207 7.86 0.15 4.95
N TRP A 208 7.24 -0.84 4.31
CA TRP A 208 5.80 -1.05 4.41
C TRP A 208 5.43 -2.51 4.21
N ILE A 209 4.45 -2.99 4.98
CA ILE A 209 3.89 -4.33 4.85
C ILE A 209 2.38 -4.21 4.71
N GLU A 210 1.82 -4.85 3.68
CA GLU A 210 0.40 -4.94 3.42
C GLU A 210 -0.08 -6.38 3.60
N LEU A 211 -1.08 -6.53 4.44
CA LEU A 211 -1.67 -7.82 4.75
C LEU A 211 -2.92 -8.01 3.89
N SER A 212 -2.87 -9.03 3.06
CA SER A 212 -3.92 -9.42 2.12
C SER A 212 -3.86 -10.93 1.92
N ASP A 213 -4.99 -11.58 1.91
CA ASP A 213 -5.11 -13.04 1.77
C ASP A 213 -5.80 -13.41 0.45
N GLY A 214 -5.83 -14.67 0.10
CA GLY A 214 -6.42 -15.14 -1.15
C GLY A 214 -6.39 -16.65 -1.27
N GLN A 215 -6.60 -17.14 -2.50
CA GLN A 215 -6.52 -18.55 -2.85
C GLN A 215 -5.13 -18.85 -3.45
N VAL A 216 -4.59 -20.04 -3.13
CA VAL A 216 -3.32 -20.51 -3.70
C VAL A 216 -3.47 -20.80 -5.20
N GLU A 217 -4.59 -21.44 -5.58
CA GLU A 217 -4.88 -21.70 -6.98
C GLU A 217 -5.23 -20.40 -7.72
N ASN A 218 -4.63 -20.20 -8.90
CA ASN A 218 -4.90 -19.03 -9.72
C ASN A 218 -6.25 -19.17 -10.44
N MET A 219 -7.00 -18.09 -10.51
CA MET A 219 -8.22 -18.03 -11.30
C MET A 219 -7.89 -17.94 -12.80
N ASP A 220 -8.87 -18.29 -13.66
CA ASP A 220 -8.73 -18.20 -15.12
C ASP A 220 -8.52 -16.74 -15.59
N ASP A 221 -9.14 -15.78 -14.90
CA ASP A 221 -8.95 -14.35 -15.13
C ASP A 221 -8.13 -13.74 -13.97
N PRO A 222 -6.83 -13.49 -14.18
CA PRO A 222 -5.97 -12.95 -13.15
C PRO A 222 -6.27 -11.48 -12.80
N VAL A 223 -6.90 -10.73 -13.72
CA VAL A 223 -7.30 -9.34 -13.45
C VAL A 223 -8.52 -9.35 -12.53
N ASP A 224 -9.53 -10.16 -12.83
CA ASP A 224 -10.70 -10.31 -11.97
C ASP A 224 -10.30 -10.84 -10.57
N GLU A 225 -9.35 -11.78 -10.52
CA GLU A 225 -8.82 -12.30 -9.25
C GLU A 225 -8.25 -11.17 -8.38
N VAL A 226 -7.37 -10.34 -8.93
CA VAL A 226 -6.68 -9.29 -8.18
C VAL A 226 -7.60 -8.18 -7.70
N ILE A 227 -8.63 -7.82 -8.49
CA ILE A 227 -9.50 -6.68 -8.19
C ILE A 227 -10.80 -7.04 -7.44
N ASN A 228 -11.20 -8.32 -7.40
CA ASN A 228 -12.49 -8.75 -6.87
C ASN A 228 -12.44 -9.90 -5.86
N HIS A 229 -11.38 -10.70 -5.84
CA HIS A 229 -11.37 -11.97 -5.14
C HIS A 229 -10.29 -12.12 -4.06
N ARG A 230 -9.62 -11.02 -3.69
CA ARG A 230 -8.76 -11.03 -2.50
C ARG A 230 -9.62 -11.25 -1.24
N ARG A 231 -9.00 -11.75 -0.18
CA ARG A 231 -9.66 -12.05 1.08
C ARG A 231 -9.01 -11.29 2.24
N LEU A 232 -9.77 -11.07 3.29
CA LEU A 232 -9.24 -10.52 4.52
C LEU A 232 -8.21 -11.48 5.14
N PRO A 233 -7.17 -10.97 5.82
CA PRO A 233 -6.15 -11.79 6.46
C PRO A 233 -6.75 -12.85 7.38
N GLY A 234 -6.44 -14.13 7.10
CA GLY A 234 -6.98 -15.29 7.81
C GLY A 234 -8.28 -15.86 7.24
N GLU A 235 -8.86 -15.27 6.21
CA GLU A 235 -10.03 -15.81 5.50
C GLU A 235 -9.65 -16.57 4.21
N GLY A 236 -8.37 -16.58 3.84
CA GLY A 236 -7.84 -17.28 2.67
C GLY A 236 -6.95 -18.47 3.01
N GLU A 237 -6.02 -18.75 2.11
CA GLU A 237 -5.15 -19.94 2.16
C GLU A 237 -3.67 -19.57 2.30
N PHE A 238 -3.31 -18.27 2.30
CA PHE A 238 -1.92 -17.84 2.40
C PHE A 238 -1.41 -17.90 3.84
N ASP A 239 -0.10 -18.07 3.99
CA ASP A 239 0.55 -18.09 5.30
C ASP A 239 0.78 -16.67 5.85
N ILE A 240 -0.33 -15.95 6.12
CA ILE A 240 -0.27 -14.57 6.63
C ILE A 240 0.49 -14.49 7.96
N ARG A 241 0.30 -15.47 8.84
CA ARG A 241 1.01 -15.54 10.12
C ARG A 241 2.51 -15.72 9.93
N GLY A 242 2.91 -16.56 8.99
CA GLY A 242 4.32 -16.71 8.62
C GLY A 242 4.94 -15.40 8.15
N TYR A 243 4.25 -14.61 7.32
CA TYR A 243 4.71 -13.28 6.91
C TYR A 243 4.81 -12.31 8.08
N VAL A 244 3.79 -12.26 8.95
CA VAL A 244 3.82 -11.43 10.17
C VAL A 244 5.00 -11.81 11.06
N ASP A 245 5.21 -13.10 11.33
CA ASP A 245 6.29 -13.57 12.18
C ASP A 245 7.67 -13.28 11.55
N ALA A 246 7.83 -13.54 10.25
CA ALA A 246 9.09 -13.25 9.56
C ALA A 246 9.47 -11.77 9.62
N CYS A 247 8.51 -10.86 9.40
CA CYS A 247 8.74 -9.43 9.49
C CYS A 247 9.06 -8.97 10.92
N ARG A 248 8.32 -9.45 11.91
CA ARG A 248 8.56 -9.12 13.33
C ARG A 248 9.90 -9.64 13.82
N ASP A 249 10.27 -10.86 13.46
CA ASP A 249 11.56 -11.46 13.81
C ASP A 249 12.72 -10.74 13.11
N HIS A 250 12.48 -10.21 11.91
CA HIS A 250 13.44 -9.37 11.20
C HIS A 250 13.60 -7.96 11.79
N GLY A 251 12.67 -7.55 12.67
CA GLY A 251 12.68 -6.27 13.37
C GLY A 251 11.84 -5.18 12.73
N TYR A 252 10.87 -5.56 11.88
CA TYR A 252 9.93 -4.59 11.31
C TYR A 252 9.06 -3.98 12.42
N PRO A 253 9.07 -2.65 12.60
CA PRO A 253 8.39 -2.02 13.73
C PRO A 253 6.91 -1.77 13.50
N GLY A 254 6.39 -2.00 12.29
CA GLY A 254 5.08 -1.53 11.85
C GLY A 254 5.12 -0.05 11.41
N PRO A 255 3.99 0.58 11.11
CA PRO A 255 2.63 0.01 11.12
C PRO A 255 2.36 -0.99 9.98
N TRP A 256 1.20 -1.66 10.04
CA TRP A 256 0.82 -2.71 9.07
C TRP A 256 -0.41 -2.27 8.28
N GLY A 257 -0.30 -2.23 6.95
CA GLY A 257 -1.41 -1.98 6.04
C GLY A 257 -2.35 -3.19 5.93
N VAL A 258 -3.61 -2.93 5.63
CA VAL A 258 -4.59 -3.96 5.24
C VAL A 258 -5.11 -3.57 3.87
N GLU A 259 -4.70 -4.32 2.81
CA GLU A 259 -5.06 -4.04 1.44
C GLU A 259 -5.82 -5.20 0.78
N VAL A 260 -7.13 -5.08 0.70
CA VAL A 260 -8.00 -6.17 0.22
C VAL A 260 -8.97 -5.66 -0.84
N LEU A 261 -8.67 -5.97 -2.11
CA LEU A 261 -9.56 -5.72 -3.23
C LEU A 261 -10.58 -6.87 -3.33
N SER A 262 -11.75 -6.68 -2.74
CA SER A 262 -12.81 -7.69 -2.67
C SER A 262 -14.17 -7.11 -3.03
N GLU A 263 -14.82 -7.66 -4.06
CA GLU A 263 -16.18 -7.24 -4.43
C GLU A 263 -17.18 -7.53 -3.32
N GLU A 264 -17.04 -8.67 -2.65
CA GLU A 264 -17.90 -9.03 -1.51
C GLU A 264 -17.74 -8.02 -0.37
N LEU A 265 -16.50 -7.65 -0.03
CA LEU A 265 -16.23 -6.74 1.09
C LEU A 265 -16.72 -5.32 0.79
N ARG A 266 -16.32 -4.74 -0.36
CA ARG A 266 -16.60 -3.32 -0.68
C ARG A 266 -18.07 -2.98 -0.86
N ASN A 267 -18.95 -3.97 -1.07
CA ASN A 267 -20.39 -3.77 -1.19
C ASN A 267 -21.13 -3.76 0.16
N ASN A 268 -20.43 -3.78 1.29
CA ASN A 268 -21.02 -3.69 2.61
C ASN A 268 -21.11 -2.23 3.14
N PRO A 269 -21.88 -1.97 4.20
CA PRO A 269 -21.85 -0.70 4.93
C PRO A 269 -20.45 -0.43 5.50
N ILE A 270 -20.10 0.85 5.62
CA ILE A 270 -18.78 1.31 6.06
C ILE A 270 -18.35 0.70 7.40
N ASP A 271 -19.24 0.65 8.38
CA ASP A 271 -18.97 0.07 9.72
C ASP A 271 -18.69 -1.42 9.67
N VAL A 272 -19.31 -2.15 8.76
CA VAL A 272 -19.08 -3.59 8.55
C VAL A 272 -17.73 -3.82 7.92
N ILE A 273 -17.37 -3.03 6.89
CA ILE A 273 -16.09 -3.13 6.19
C ILE A 273 -14.93 -2.91 7.17
N PHE A 274 -14.93 -1.79 7.89
CA PHE A 274 -13.85 -1.44 8.81
C PHE A 274 -13.73 -2.45 9.95
N ARG A 275 -14.84 -2.89 10.53
CA ARG A 275 -14.84 -3.86 11.63
C ARG A 275 -14.28 -5.21 11.19
N ARG A 276 -14.79 -5.79 10.08
CA ARG A 276 -14.27 -7.05 9.56
C ARG A 276 -12.79 -6.98 9.25
N ALA A 277 -12.37 -5.94 8.53
CA ALA A 277 -10.96 -5.76 8.18
C ALA A 277 -10.06 -5.68 9.43
N TYR A 278 -10.49 -4.96 10.47
CA TYR A 278 -9.72 -4.87 11.71
C TYR A 278 -9.68 -6.21 12.47
N GLU A 279 -10.84 -6.81 12.73
CA GLU A 279 -10.96 -8.01 13.58
C GLU A 279 -10.23 -9.22 12.98
N THR A 280 -10.35 -9.46 11.68
CA THR A 280 -9.67 -10.58 11.02
C THR A 280 -8.16 -10.39 11.00
N THR A 281 -7.71 -9.15 10.75
CA THR A 281 -6.29 -8.83 10.66
C THR A 281 -5.61 -8.88 12.02
N ILE A 282 -6.19 -8.26 13.06
CA ILE A 282 -5.56 -8.25 14.39
C ILE A 282 -5.44 -9.69 14.94
N GLY A 283 -6.35 -10.57 14.59
CA GLY A 283 -6.29 -11.99 14.94
C GLY A 283 -5.07 -12.73 14.37
N GLN A 284 -4.39 -12.18 13.35
CA GLN A 284 -3.16 -12.78 12.83
C GLN A 284 -1.95 -12.52 13.73
N PHE A 285 -2.03 -11.58 14.65
CA PHE A 285 -1.00 -11.22 15.63
C PHE A 285 -1.19 -11.88 16.99
N GLU A 286 -2.39 -12.44 17.27
CA GLU A 286 -2.79 -13.02 18.55
C GLU A 286 -2.51 -14.53 18.63
N HIS A 287 -1.32 -14.99 18.22
CA HIS A 287 -0.93 -16.39 18.40
C HIS A 287 0.34 -16.51 19.24
N GLU A 288 0.43 -17.60 20.04
CA GLU A 288 1.68 -17.91 20.74
C GLU A 288 2.75 -18.26 19.70
N ARG A 289 3.84 -17.48 19.68
CA ARG A 289 5.01 -17.81 18.85
C ARG A 289 5.47 -19.19 19.19
N SER A 290 5.51 -20.10 18.21
CA SER A 290 6.15 -21.38 18.39
C SER A 290 7.61 -21.12 18.71
N SER A 291 7.99 -21.38 19.97
CA SER A 291 9.41 -21.35 20.37
C SER A 291 10.14 -22.46 19.59
N ALA A 292 10.86 -22.05 18.54
CA ALA A 292 11.74 -22.93 17.77
C ALA A 292 13.02 -23.25 18.56
#